data_e552c2bd7ae6a227642e28507a864a24
#
_entry.id   e552c2bd7ae6a227642e28507a864a24
#
_cell.length_a   1.000
_cell.length_b   1.000
_cell.length_c   1.000
_cell.angle_alpha   90.00
_cell.angle_beta   90.00
_cell.angle_gamma   90.00
#
_symmetry.space_group_name_H-M   'P 1'
#
loop_
_entity.id
_entity.type
_entity.pdbx_description
1 polymer ?
#
loop_
_entity_poly.entity_id
_entity_poly.type
_entity_poly.pdbx_seq_one_letter_code
_entity_poly.pdbx_strand_id
1 'polypeptide(L)'
;MVQYMTTRLDTSFAALSDATRRGILEQLGRADASITDLAETFHMTLTGMKKHVGVLEQAGLVTTKKIGRVRTCQLGPRRLEEETVWLDRYRQRWDKRFDELDKVVEELTRKEKSDERKNRR
;
A
#
# COMPACT_ATOMS: atom_id res chain seq x y z
N MET A 1 -7.68 -17.21 12.83
CA MET A 1 -7.43 -16.97 11.39
C MET A 1 -7.65 -15.52 10.99
N VAL A 2 -8.81 -14.94 11.29
CA VAL A 2 -9.06 -13.50 11.02
C VAL A 2 -8.05 -12.62 11.77
N GLN A 3 -7.75 -12.94 13.01
CA GLN A 3 -6.81 -12.21 13.83
C GLN A 3 -5.36 -12.30 13.31
N TYR A 4 -4.98 -13.44 12.76
CA TYR A 4 -3.66 -13.65 12.15
C TYR A 4 -3.51 -12.80 10.88
N MET A 5 -4.51 -12.79 9.99
CA MET A 5 -4.50 -11.97 8.78
C MET A 5 -4.46 -10.48 9.12
N THR A 6 -5.22 -10.04 10.13
CA THR A 6 -5.22 -8.65 10.59
C THR A 6 -3.83 -8.24 11.06
N THR A 7 -3.15 -9.10 11.83
CA THR A 7 -1.79 -8.82 12.33
C THR A 7 -0.79 -8.65 11.17
N ARG A 8 -0.88 -9.50 10.12
CA ARG A 8 0.00 -9.39 8.95
C ARG A 8 -0.28 -8.11 8.17
N LEU A 9 -1.54 -7.77 7.95
CA LEU A 9 -1.93 -6.52 7.29
C LEU A 9 -1.45 -5.31 8.08
N ASP A 10 -1.63 -5.33 9.40
CA ASP A 10 -1.19 -4.23 10.27
C ASP A 10 0.32 -4.03 10.18
N THR A 11 1.10 -5.11 10.22
CA THR A 11 2.55 -5.06 10.11
C THR A 11 2.99 -4.49 8.76
N SER A 12 2.36 -4.92 7.68
CA SER A 12 2.68 -4.45 6.33
C SER A 12 2.33 -2.99 6.14
N PHE A 13 1.12 -2.58 6.54
CA PHE A 13 0.71 -1.19 6.42
C PHE A 13 1.54 -0.27 7.31
N ALA A 14 1.90 -0.71 8.51
CA ALA A 14 2.80 0.04 9.37
C ALA A 14 4.18 0.23 8.71
N ALA A 15 4.72 -0.82 8.11
CA ALA A 15 5.98 -0.73 7.38
C ALA A 15 5.89 0.27 6.22
N LEU A 16 4.77 0.31 5.51
CA LEU A 16 4.54 1.20 4.37
C LEU A 16 4.17 2.62 4.77
N SER A 17 3.91 2.88 6.04
CA SER A 17 3.47 4.21 6.49
C SER A 17 4.59 5.25 6.54
N ASP A 18 5.83 4.85 6.38
CA ASP A 18 7.00 5.73 6.43
C ASP A 18 7.57 5.96 5.02
N ALA A 19 7.84 7.23 4.70
CA ALA A 19 8.34 7.60 3.37
C ALA A 19 9.70 6.99 3.05
N THR A 20 10.59 6.93 4.05
CA THR A 20 11.92 6.33 3.87
C THR A 20 11.80 4.85 3.55
N ARG A 21 10.94 4.13 4.26
CA ARG A 21 10.74 2.70 4.01
C ARG A 21 10.14 2.45 2.63
N ARG A 22 9.19 3.27 2.19
CA ARG A 22 8.69 3.18 0.81
C ARG A 22 9.79 3.43 -0.22
N GLY A 23 10.66 4.41 0.04
CA GLY A 23 11.81 4.71 -0.81
C GLY A 23 12.79 3.54 -0.90
N ILE A 24 13.04 2.86 0.22
CA ILE A 24 13.90 1.66 0.25
C ILE A 24 13.33 0.58 -0.68
N LEU A 25 12.03 0.31 -0.59
CA LEU A 25 11.38 -0.69 -1.45
C LEU A 25 11.47 -0.31 -2.93
N GLU A 26 11.29 0.94 -3.26
CA GLU A 26 11.44 1.43 -4.63
C GLU A 26 12.88 1.22 -5.12
N GLN A 27 13.86 1.54 -4.29
CA GLN A 27 15.27 1.35 -4.62
C GLN A 27 15.60 -0.12 -4.85
N LEU A 28 15.15 -1.00 -3.95
CA LEU A 28 15.37 -2.43 -4.05
C LEU A 28 14.61 -3.07 -5.22
N GLY A 29 13.53 -2.45 -5.67
CA GLY A 29 12.83 -2.84 -6.88
C GLY A 29 13.68 -2.67 -8.14
N ARG A 30 14.68 -1.79 -8.10
CA ARG A 30 15.62 -1.56 -9.21
C ARG A 30 16.84 -2.46 -9.14
N ALA A 31 17.41 -2.60 -7.94
CA ALA A 31 18.62 -3.39 -7.71
C ALA A 31 18.80 -3.66 -6.22
N ASP A 32 19.44 -4.77 -5.91
CA ASP A 32 19.86 -5.06 -4.54
C ASP A 32 20.85 -3.99 -4.07
N ALA A 33 20.89 -3.73 -2.78
CA ALA A 33 21.76 -2.73 -2.21
C ALA A 33 22.21 -3.13 -0.81
N SER A 34 23.42 -2.74 -0.43
CA SER A 34 23.88 -2.93 0.95
C SER A 34 23.19 -1.94 1.88
N ILE A 35 23.17 -2.27 3.18
CA ILE A 35 22.63 -1.35 4.19
C ILE A 35 23.43 -0.05 4.18
N THR A 36 24.74 -0.12 4.00
CA THR A 36 25.60 1.06 3.92
C THR A 36 25.21 1.96 2.73
N ASP A 37 25.00 1.35 1.55
CA ASP A 37 24.59 2.11 0.38
C ASP A 37 23.23 2.78 0.57
N LEU A 38 22.30 2.08 1.20
CA LEU A 38 20.98 2.64 1.51
C LEU A 38 21.09 3.80 2.50
N ALA A 39 21.92 3.66 3.52
CA ALA A 39 22.14 4.73 4.48
C ALA A 39 22.71 5.98 3.80
N GLU A 40 23.67 5.82 2.90
CA GLU A 40 24.23 6.93 2.12
C GLU A 40 23.18 7.56 1.20
N THR A 41 22.45 6.74 0.47
CA THR A 41 21.41 7.22 -0.48
C THR A 41 20.36 8.07 0.22
N PHE A 42 19.93 7.66 1.38
CA PHE A 42 18.87 8.34 2.14
C PHE A 42 19.41 9.33 3.19
N HIS A 43 20.70 9.57 3.22
CA HIS A 43 21.36 10.50 4.16
C HIS A 43 21.01 10.18 5.60
N MET A 44 21.13 8.92 5.97
CA MET A 44 20.81 8.41 7.32
C MET A 44 22.00 7.75 7.95
N THR A 45 21.93 7.63 9.28
CA THR A 45 22.91 6.84 10.01
C THR A 45 22.71 5.36 9.72
N LEU A 46 23.76 4.57 9.84
CA LEU A 46 23.69 3.13 9.67
C LEU A 46 22.70 2.51 10.67
N THR A 47 22.71 2.97 11.92
CA THR A 47 21.79 2.50 12.96
C THR A 47 20.32 2.77 12.58
N GLY A 48 20.04 3.98 12.11
CA GLY A 48 18.68 4.34 11.65
C GLY A 48 18.23 3.51 10.47
N MET A 49 19.12 3.29 9.50
CA MET A 49 18.80 2.47 8.33
C MET A 49 18.56 1.01 8.72
N LYS A 50 19.34 0.45 9.65
CA LYS A 50 19.12 -0.91 10.15
C LYS A 50 17.74 -1.07 10.77
N LYS A 51 17.23 -0.06 11.48
CA LYS A 51 15.88 -0.10 12.06
C LYS A 51 14.81 -0.14 10.98
N HIS A 52 14.93 0.69 9.95
CA HIS A 52 13.98 0.70 8.82
C HIS A 52 13.98 -0.62 8.07
N VAL A 53 15.16 -1.15 7.77
CA VAL A 53 15.29 -2.45 7.11
C VAL A 53 14.71 -3.57 7.96
N GLY A 54 14.93 -3.52 9.29
CA GLY A 54 14.38 -4.50 10.23
C GLY A 54 12.85 -4.51 10.23
N VAL A 55 12.22 -3.34 10.17
CA VAL A 55 10.75 -3.24 10.07
C VAL A 55 10.26 -3.89 8.77
N LEU A 56 10.93 -3.62 7.66
CA LEU A 56 10.57 -4.22 6.36
C LEU A 56 10.80 -5.73 6.33
N GLU A 57 11.87 -6.21 6.98
CA GLU A 57 12.13 -7.65 7.10
C GLU A 57 11.02 -8.36 7.88
N GLN A 58 10.60 -7.80 9.00
CA GLN A 58 9.53 -8.38 9.80
C GLN A 58 8.21 -8.44 9.05
N ALA A 59 7.98 -7.50 8.15
CA ALA A 59 6.81 -7.50 7.28
C ALA A 59 6.95 -8.47 6.10
N GLY A 60 8.11 -9.09 5.92
CA GLY A 60 8.37 -10.00 4.80
C GLY A 60 8.58 -9.30 3.46
N LEU A 61 8.76 -7.98 3.48
CA LEU A 61 8.92 -7.17 2.26
C LEU A 61 10.37 -7.06 1.81
N VAL A 62 11.32 -7.32 2.71
CA VAL A 62 12.76 -7.29 2.45
C VAL A 62 13.39 -8.52 3.07
N THR A 63 14.38 -9.07 2.40
CA THR A 63 15.29 -10.09 2.96
C THR A 63 16.70 -9.55 2.92
N THR A 64 17.53 -9.98 3.87
CA THR A 64 18.94 -9.59 3.89
C THR A 64 19.81 -10.84 3.87
N LYS A 65 20.93 -10.72 3.17
CA LYS A 65 21.98 -11.76 3.13
C LYS A 65 23.31 -11.15 3.50
N LYS A 66 24.02 -11.80 4.39
CA LYS A 66 25.39 -11.39 4.72
C LYS A 66 26.36 -12.13 3.83
N ILE A 67 27.07 -11.40 2.99
CA ILE A 67 28.10 -11.92 2.09
C ILE A 67 29.44 -11.32 2.55
N GLY A 68 30.27 -12.12 3.20
CA GLY A 68 31.47 -11.62 3.85
C GLY A 68 31.09 -10.67 4.99
N ARG A 69 31.55 -9.43 4.90
CA ARG A 69 31.26 -8.37 5.90
C ARG A 69 30.11 -7.46 5.48
N VAL A 70 29.55 -7.70 4.29
CA VAL A 70 28.54 -6.84 3.70
C VAL A 70 27.17 -7.47 3.86
N ARG A 71 26.23 -6.71 4.41
CA ARG A 71 24.82 -7.12 4.47
C ARG A 71 24.07 -6.50 3.32
N THR A 72 23.63 -7.35 2.39
CA THR A 72 22.90 -6.96 1.19
C THR A 72 21.41 -7.14 1.38
N CYS A 73 20.64 -6.14 1.00
CA CYS A 73 19.18 -6.14 1.06
C CYS A 73 18.59 -6.45 -0.32
N GLN A 74 17.53 -7.23 -0.33
CA GLN A 74 16.77 -7.61 -1.53
C GLN A 74 15.28 -7.50 -1.23
N LEU A 75 14.47 -7.39 -2.28
CA LEU A 75 13.02 -7.52 -2.10
C LEU A 75 12.70 -8.92 -1.55
N GLY A 76 11.80 -8.96 -0.58
CA GLY A 76 11.35 -10.20 0.03
C GLY A 76 10.35 -10.96 -0.84
N PRO A 77 9.93 -12.17 -0.39
CA PRO A 77 9.01 -13.01 -1.15
C PRO A 77 7.59 -12.48 -1.22
N ARG A 78 7.20 -11.61 -0.29
CA ARG A 78 5.84 -11.04 -0.26
C ARG A 78 5.74 -9.88 -1.21
N ARG A 79 4.72 -9.91 -2.09
CA ARG A 79 4.45 -8.89 -3.11
C ARG A 79 3.22 -8.06 -2.78
N LEU A 80 2.87 -7.97 -1.50
CA LEU A 80 1.69 -7.25 -1.03
C LEU A 80 0.37 -7.85 -1.54
N GLU A 81 0.32 -9.18 -1.67
CA GLU A 81 -0.85 -9.89 -2.21
C GLU A 81 -2.09 -9.66 -1.35
N GLU A 82 -1.97 -9.87 -0.04
CA GLU A 82 -3.09 -9.69 0.89
C GLU A 82 -3.53 -8.23 0.98
N GLU A 83 -2.56 -7.33 0.97
CA GLU A 83 -2.78 -5.89 1.02
C GLU A 83 -3.50 -5.43 -0.24
N THR A 84 -3.11 -5.93 -1.39
CA THR A 84 -3.76 -5.62 -2.67
C THR A 84 -5.20 -6.12 -2.68
N VAL A 85 -5.46 -7.32 -2.19
CA VAL A 85 -6.83 -7.84 -2.07
C VAL A 85 -7.68 -6.96 -1.16
N TRP A 86 -7.14 -6.55 -0.02
CA TRP A 86 -7.86 -5.67 0.90
C TRP A 86 -8.19 -4.32 0.25
N LEU A 87 -7.20 -3.72 -0.41
CA LEU A 87 -7.36 -2.44 -1.10
C LEU A 87 -8.39 -2.54 -2.24
N ASP A 88 -8.34 -3.61 -3.02
CA ASP A 88 -9.30 -3.83 -4.11
C ASP A 88 -10.73 -3.97 -3.59
N ARG A 89 -10.93 -4.72 -2.51
CA ARG A 89 -12.24 -4.86 -1.87
C ARG A 89 -12.76 -3.51 -1.37
N TYR A 90 -11.90 -2.72 -0.77
CA TYR A 90 -12.25 -1.39 -0.31
C TYR A 90 -12.68 -0.50 -1.48
N ARG A 91 -11.89 -0.49 -2.56
CA ARG A 91 -12.21 0.27 -3.76
C ARG A 91 -13.52 -0.16 -4.39
N GLN A 92 -13.76 -1.48 -4.48
CA GLN A 92 -15.02 -2.02 -5.01
C GLN A 92 -16.24 -1.56 -4.22
N ARG A 93 -16.13 -1.47 -2.91
CA ARG A 93 -17.20 -0.95 -2.05
C ARG A 93 -17.51 0.50 -2.37
N TRP A 94 -16.48 1.32 -2.57
CA TRP A 94 -16.63 2.71 -2.94
C TRP A 94 -17.25 2.86 -4.32
N ASP A 95 -16.74 2.14 -5.30
CA ASP A 95 -17.24 2.17 -6.68
C ASP A 95 -18.72 1.78 -6.72
N LYS A 96 -19.09 0.74 -6.01
CA LYS A 96 -20.49 0.29 -5.92
C LYS A 96 -21.38 1.36 -5.28
N ARG A 97 -20.89 2.02 -4.24
CA ARG A 97 -21.64 3.08 -3.56
C ARG A 97 -21.82 4.30 -4.45
N PHE A 98 -20.80 4.69 -5.20
CA PHE A 98 -20.91 5.77 -6.18
C PHE A 98 -21.89 5.42 -7.30
N ASP A 99 -21.87 4.20 -7.81
CA ASP A 99 -22.83 3.74 -8.81
C ASP A 99 -24.27 3.84 -8.31
N GLU A 100 -24.51 3.45 -7.06
CA GLU A 100 -25.83 3.58 -6.42
C GLU A 100 -26.26 5.04 -6.31
N LEU A 101 -25.35 5.93 -5.94
CA LEU A 101 -25.62 7.37 -5.86
C LEU A 101 -25.92 7.96 -7.23
N ASP A 102 -25.18 7.57 -8.26
CA ASP A 102 -25.43 8.01 -9.64
C ASP A 102 -26.81 7.59 -10.12
N LYS A 103 -27.24 6.37 -9.80
CA LYS A 103 -28.58 5.89 -10.13
C LYS A 103 -29.65 6.73 -9.44
N VAL A 104 -29.47 7.04 -8.18
CA VAL A 104 -30.40 7.90 -7.42
C VAL A 104 -30.48 9.28 -8.07
N VAL A 105 -29.36 9.88 -8.40
CA VAL A 105 -29.31 11.19 -9.06
C VAL A 105 -30.02 11.15 -10.42
N GLU A 106 -29.79 10.10 -11.22
CA GLU A 106 -30.47 9.91 -12.50
C GLU A 106 -31.99 9.79 -12.33
N GLU A 107 -32.45 9.03 -11.34
CA GLU A 107 -33.88 8.88 -11.05
C GLU A 107 -34.51 10.21 -10.65
N LEU A 108 -33.85 10.96 -9.77
CA LEU A 108 -34.32 12.29 -9.36
C LEU A 108 -34.37 13.26 -10.54
N THR A 109 -33.38 13.26 -11.39
CA THR A 109 -33.35 14.09 -12.59
C THR A 109 -34.48 13.72 -13.54
N ARG A 110 -34.78 12.43 -13.73
CA ARG A 110 -35.91 11.99 -14.54
C ARG A 110 -37.25 12.43 -13.96
N LYS A 111 -37.41 12.36 -12.64
CA LYS A 111 -38.64 12.81 -11.98
C LYS A 111 -38.84 14.31 -12.15
N GLU A 112 -37.80 15.11 -12.00
CA GLU A 112 -37.86 16.55 -12.20
C GLU A 112 -38.29 16.89 -13.64
N LYS A 113 -37.68 16.24 -14.62
CA LYS A 113 -38.05 16.44 -16.03
C LYS A 113 -39.49 16.02 -16.32
N SER A 114 -39.94 14.93 -15.71
CA SER A 114 -41.32 14.46 -15.85
C SER A 114 -42.31 15.46 -15.24
N ASP A 115 -42.00 16.01 -14.07
CA ASP A 115 -42.84 17.01 -13.38
C ASP A 115 -42.85 18.32 -14.16
N GLU A 116 -41.75 18.77 -14.71
CA GLU A 116 -41.69 19.97 -15.57
C GLU A 116 -42.58 19.79 -16.82
N ARG A 117 -42.56 18.63 -17.44
CA ARG A 117 -43.45 18.35 -18.59
C ARG A 117 -44.90 18.38 -18.21
N LYS A 118 -45.28 17.92 -17.02
CA LYS A 118 -46.67 17.96 -16.55
C LYS A 118 -47.10 19.39 -16.23
N ASN A 119 -46.17 20.21 -15.73
CA ASN A 119 -46.50 21.62 -15.38
C ASN A 119 -46.57 22.55 -16.60
N ARG A 120 -46.07 22.13 -17.76
CA ARG A 120 -46.14 22.92 -19.00
C ARG A 120 -47.48 22.79 -19.75
N ARG A 121 -48.40 21.98 -19.24
CA ARG A 121 -49.78 21.86 -19.74
C ARG A 121 -50.70 22.69 -18.90
#